data_57219334f46644d1b38773a0c177a6e1
#
_entry.id   57219334f46644d1b38773a0c177a6e1
#
_cell.length_a   1.000
_cell.length_b   1.000
_cell.length_c   1.000
_cell.angle_alpha   90.00
_cell.angle_beta   90.00
_cell.angle_gamma   90.00
#
_symmetry.space_group_name_H-M   'P 1'
#
loop_
_entity.id
_entity.type
_entity.pdbx_description
1 polymer ?
#
loop_
_entity_poly.entity_id
_entity_poly.type
_entity_poly.pdbx_seq_one_letter_code
_entity_poly.pdbx_strand_id
1 'polypeptide(L)'
;RYLIGDACEILNKPWIFGSIHRFEGQVATFNYGGGPNYRDLFPEPPEYGLAPNCAEAGVLGVLPGIIGSIQATEAIKVILGVGESLNGKLLVVDALSMRFRTLSFTKDESREVITELKQDTVESCSSDSDSPGGVMLEISPVEFVKRRDSGWDVFLLDVRRSEEEAIATLPG
;
A
#
# COMPACT_ATOMS: atom_id res chain seq x y z
N ARG A 1 -2.16 -4.63 4.43
CA ARG A 1 -2.97 -3.90 5.43
C ARG A 1 -3.77 -4.86 6.30
N TYR A 2 -4.45 -5.86 5.71
CA TYR A 2 -5.23 -6.87 6.44
C TYR A 2 -4.37 -7.63 7.45
N LEU A 3 -3.21 -8.15 7.05
CA LEU A 3 -2.28 -8.84 7.94
C LEU A 3 -1.88 -7.98 9.16
N ILE A 4 -1.62 -6.67 8.95
CA ILE A 4 -1.28 -5.76 10.05
C ILE A 4 -2.49 -5.56 10.96
N GLY A 5 -3.68 -5.33 10.40
CA GLY A 5 -4.92 -5.16 11.15
C GLY A 5 -5.25 -6.40 11.99
N ASP A 6 -5.16 -7.57 11.39
CA ASP A 6 -5.40 -8.86 12.05
C ASP A 6 -4.39 -9.12 13.19
N ALA A 7 -3.10 -8.85 12.94
CA ALA A 7 -2.08 -8.97 13.98
C ALA A 7 -2.31 -8.00 15.15
N CYS A 8 -2.73 -6.76 14.85
CA CYS A 8 -3.07 -5.78 15.89
C CYS A 8 -4.30 -6.19 16.69
N GLU A 9 -5.31 -6.81 16.06
CA GLU A 9 -6.47 -7.35 16.76
C GLU A 9 -6.08 -8.49 17.71
N ILE A 10 -5.33 -9.48 17.22
CA ILE A 10 -4.85 -10.62 18.03
C ILE A 10 -4.01 -10.16 19.21
N LEU A 11 -3.12 -9.20 18.99
CA LEU A 11 -2.21 -8.68 20.01
C LEU A 11 -2.85 -7.60 20.89
N ASN A 12 -4.10 -7.22 20.62
CA ASN A 12 -4.80 -6.11 21.28
C ASN A 12 -3.95 -4.82 21.31
N LYS A 13 -3.37 -4.46 20.13
CA LYS A 13 -2.55 -3.27 19.97
C LYS A 13 -3.29 -2.23 19.14
N PRO A 14 -3.26 -0.94 19.52
CA PRO A 14 -3.77 0.12 18.67
C PRO A 14 -2.93 0.23 17.38
N TRP A 15 -3.59 0.56 16.29
CA TRP A 15 -2.96 0.78 15.00
C TRP A 15 -3.39 2.11 14.39
N ILE A 16 -2.43 3.00 14.16
CA ILE A 16 -2.66 4.26 13.48
C ILE A 16 -2.45 4.01 11.97
N PHE A 17 -3.57 3.85 11.28
CA PHE A 17 -3.63 3.59 9.85
C PHE A 17 -3.43 4.89 9.06
N GLY A 18 -2.67 4.80 7.97
CA GLY A 18 -2.56 5.83 6.95
C GLY A 18 -2.55 5.23 5.55
N SER A 19 -3.24 5.85 4.63
CA SER A 19 -3.30 5.46 3.21
C SER A 19 -3.29 6.70 2.33
N ILE A 20 -2.68 6.58 1.16
CA ILE A 20 -2.65 7.63 0.14
C ILE A 20 -3.00 7.05 -1.22
N HIS A 21 -3.69 7.81 -2.03
CA HIS A 21 -4.00 7.49 -3.42
C HIS A 21 -4.16 8.77 -4.22
N ARG A 22 -3.36 8.95 -5.27
CA ARG A 22 -3.36 10.15 -6.11
C ARG A 22 -3.22 11.44 -5.30
N PHE A 23 -4.33 12.12 -5.05
CA PHE A 23 -4.42 13.39 -4.34
C PHE A 23 -5.16 13.29 -3.01
N GLU A 24 -5.54 12.07 -2.62
CA GLU A 24 -6.34 11.83 -1.42
C GLU A 24 -5.56 11.00 -0.41
N GLY A 25 -5.71 11.34 0.87
CA GLY A 25 -5.15 10.61 2.00
C GLY A 25 -6.22 10.25 3.01
N GLN A 26 -5.96 9.18 3.74
CA GLN A 26 -6.87 8.66 4.77
C GLN A 26 -6.09 8.32 6.03
N VAL A 27 -6.66 8.64 7.19
CA VAL A 27 -6.10 8.30 8.50
C VAL A 27 -7.22 7.81 9.42
N ALA A 28 -6.94 6.76 10.19
CA ALA A 28 -7.82 6.25 11.23
C ALA A 28 -7.00 5.64 12.36
N THR A 29 -7.60 5.56 13.54
CA THR A 29 -7.04 4.80 14.67
C THR A 29 -7.92 3.58 14.89
N PHE A 30 -7.34 2.41 14.77
CA PHE A 30 -8.03 1.12 14.97
C PHE A 30 -7.62 0.46 16.27
N ASN A 31 -8.50 -0.39 16.79
CA ASN A 31 -8.24 -1.27 17.93
C ASN A 31 -7.75 -0.52 19.19
N TYR A 32 -8.26 0.69 19.42
CA TYR A 32 -7.94 1.50 20.59
C TYR A 32 -9.14 1.58 21.53
N GLY A 33 -8.92 1.27 22.83
CA GLY A 33 -9.96 1.39 23.85
C GLY A 33 -11.21 0.53 23.61
N GLY A 34 -11.07 -0.64 22.98
CA GLY A 34 -12.20 -1.50 22.60
C GLY A 34 -12.98 -1.01 21.37
N GLY A 35 -12.47 -0.03 20.66
CA GLY A 35 -13.07 0.50 19.43
C GLY A 35 -12.92 -0.44 18.23
N PRO A 36 -13.40 -0.01 17.06
CA PRO A 36 -13.41 -0.81 15.86
C PRO A 36 -12.00 -1.09 15.34
N ASN A 37 -11.88 -2.18 14.58
CA ASN A 37 -10.66 -2.54 13.89
C ASN A 37 -10.76 -2.31 12.37
N TYR A 38 -9.73 -2.71 11.64
CA TYR A 38 -9.64 -2.47 10.20
C TYR A 38 -10.74 -3.19 9.41
N ARG A 39 -11.10 -4.43 9.81
CA ARG A 39 -12.14 -5.20 9.13
C ARG A 39 -13.56 -4.72 9.41
N ASP A 40 -13.77 -3.90 10.44
CA ASP A 40 -15.07 -3.26 10.67
C ASP A 40 -15.33 -2.15 9.63
N LEU A 41 -14.27 -1.57 9.05
CA LEU A 41 -14.37 -0.58 7.98
C LEU A 41 -14.19 -1.20 6.59
N PHE A 42 -13.32 -2.20 6.45
CA PHE A 42 -12.98 -2.89 5.22
C PHE A 42 -13.08 -4.42 5.43
N PRO A 43 -14.30 -4.99 5.37
CA PRO A 43 -14.54 -6.39 5.72
C PRO A 43 -13.72 -7.38 4.88
N GLU A 44 -13.64 -7.13 3.58
CA GLU A 44 -13.00 -8.03 2.62
C GLU A 44 -11.90 -7.33 1.81
N PRO A 45 -10.81 -8.03 1.49
CA PRO A 45 -9.83 -7.52 0.55
C PRO A 45 -10.48 -7.26 -0.82
N PRO A 46 -10.09 -6.20 -1.53
CA PRO A 46 -10.53 -6.01 -2.91
C PRO A 46 -10.05 -7.19 -3.76
N GLU A 47 -10.85 -7.56 -4.76
CA GLU A 47 -10.45 -8.59 -5.73
C GLU A 47 -9.11 -8.23 -6.38
N TYR A 48 -8.34 -9.27 -6.67
CA TYR A 48 -7.02 -9.13 -7.27
C TYR A 48 -7.09 -8.33 -8.59
N GLY A 49 -6.29 -7.28 -8.70
CA GLY A 49 -6.23 -6.43 -9.91
C GLY A 49 -7.17 -5.22 -9.91
N LEU A 50 -8.12 -5.09 -8.99
CA LEU A 50 -9.00 -3.91 -8.91
C LEU A 50 -8.38 -2.70 -8.23
N ALA A 51 -7.31 -2.88 -7.46
CA ALA A 51 -6.60 -1.77 -6.82
C ALA A 51 -5.29 -1.47 -7.58
N PRO A 52 -5.27 -0.41 -8.42
CA PRO A 52 -4.03 0.00 -9.10
C PRO A 52 -2.95 0.30 -8.06
N ASN A 53 -1.71 -0.11 -8.35
CA ASN A 53 -0.60 0.20 -7.47
C ASN A 53 -0.25 1.70 -7.51
N CYS A 54 0.46 2.19 -6.49
CA CYS A 54 0.81 3.61 -6.38
C CYS A 54 1.69 4.11 -7.54
N ALA A 55 2.44 3.22 -8.20
CA ALA A 55 3.29 3.58 -9.33
C ALA A 55 2.47 3.86 -10.59
N GLU A 56 1.39 3.11 -10.80
CA GLU A 56 0.49 3.29 -11.94
C GLU A 56 -0.45 4.48 -11.77
N ALA A 57 -0.95 4.71 -10.55
CA ALA A 57 -1.89 5.77 -10.28
C ALA A 57 -1.22 7.14 -10.10
N GLY A 58 0.05 7.19 -9.73
CA GLY A 58 0.76 8.37 -9.27
C GLY A 58 0.28 8.84 -7.89
N VAL A 59 1.11 9.60 -7.17
CA VAL A 59 0.76 10.20 -5.88
C VAL A 59 1.39 11.56 -5.77
N LEU A 60 0.65 12.54 -5.27
CA LEU A 60 1.18 13.86 -4.96
C LEU A 60 2.28 13.75 -3.89
N GLY A 61 3.53 14.10 -4.23
CA GLY A 61 4.72 13.82 -3.42
C GLY A 61 4.73 14.43 -2.01
N VAL A 62 3.97 15.50 -1.76
CA VAL A 62 3.83 16.12 -0.43
C VAL A 62 2.80 15.38 0.45
N LEU A 63 1.88 14.63 -0.14
CA LEU A 63 0.77 13.99 0.58
C LEU A 63 1.24 12.99 1.67
N PRO A 64 2.29 12.16 1.45
CA PRO A 64 2.84 11.32 2.51
C PRO A 64 3.29 12.10 3.75
N GLY A 65 3.83 13.31 3.57
CA GLY A 65 4.23 14.19 4.67
C GLY A 65 3.04 14.66 5.49
N ILE A 66 1.96 15.10 4.83
CA ILE A 66 0.72 15.51 5.50
C ILE A 66 0.12 14.35 6.29
N ILE A 67 -0.08 13.22 5.65
CA ILE A 67 -0.69 12.03 6.27
C ILE A 67 0.19 11.48 7.38
N GLY A 68 1.51 11.40 7.18
CA GLY A 68 2.46 10.95 8.21
C GLY A 68 2.49 11.85 9.43
N SER A 69 2.37 13.17 9.27
CA SER A 69 2.28 14.10 10.41
C SER A 69 0.99 13.92 11.19
N ILE A 70 -0.13 13.65 10.52
CA ILE A 70 -1.40 13.36 11.18
C ILE A 70 -1.30 12.01 11.92
N GLN A 71 -0.73 10.97 11.31
CA GLN A 71 -0.50 9.69 11.98
C GLN A 71 0.38 9.83 13.23
N ALA A 72 1.46 10.62 13.15
CA ALA A 72 2.33 10.89 14.30
C ALA A 72 1.57 11.60 15.44
N THR A 73 0.70 12.56 15.07
CA THR A 73 -0.15 13.25 16.04
C THR A 73 -1.12 12.27 16.72
N GLU A 74 -1.77 11.38 15.97
CA GLU A 74 -2.63 10.35 16.51
C GLU A 74 -1.88 9.40 17.45
N ALA A 75 -0.66 8.99 17.07
CA ALA A 75 0.18 8.15 17.92
C ALA A 75 0.50 8.83 19.25
N ILE A 76 0.86 10.10 19.25
CA ILE A 76 1.12 10.88 20.46
C ILE A 76 -0.14 10.96 21.35
N LYS A 77 -1.31 11.21 20.76
CA LYS A 77 -2.58 11.26 21.52
C LYS A 77 -2.90 9.91 22.17
N VAL A 78 -2.72 8.82 21.44
CA VAL A 78 -2.93 7.46 21.95
C VAL A 78 -1.96 7.12 23.08
N ILE A 79 -0.68 7.46 22.94
CA ILE A 79 0.37 7.20 23.95
C ILE A 79 0.12 8.01 25.23
N LEU A 80 -0.24 9.28 25.09
CA LEU A 80 -0.44 10.17 26.22
C LEU A 80 -1.85 10.08 26.82
N GLY A 81 -2.80 9.45 26.12
CA GLY A 81 -4.20 9.40 26.54
C GLY A 81 -4.88 10.79 26.55
N VAL A 82 -4.51 11.68 25.63
CA VAL A 82 -5.01 13.08 25.59
C VAL A 82 -5.76 13.36 24.28
N GLY A 83 -6.71 14.29 24.35
CA GLY A 83 -7.48 14.75 23.21
C GLY A 83 -8.45 13.68 22.68
N GLU A 84 -9.02 13.93 21.51
CA GLU A 84 -9.88 12.98 20.80
C GLU A 84 -9.08 12.26 19.73
N SER A 85 -9.01 10.93 19.81
CA SER A 85 -8.40 10.11 18.76
C SER A 85 -9.35 9.91 17.58
N LEU A 86 -8.81 9.46 16.45
CA LEU A 86 -9.59 9.02 15.29
C LEU A 86 -10.13 7.59 15.47
N ASN A 87 -10.34 7.13 16.70
CA ASN A 87 -10.98 5.86 16.98
C ASN A 87 -12.45 5.89 16.54
N GLY A 88 -12.87 4.95 15.67
CA GLY A 88 -14.20 4.97 15.06
C GLY A 88 -14.44 6.10 14.06
N LYS A 89 -13.38 6.75 13.61
CA LYS A 89 -13.42 7.86 12.65
C LYS A 89 -12.38 7.66 11.56
N LEU A 90 -12.80 7.82 10.30
CA LEU A 90 -11.90 7.89 9.14
C LEU A 90 -11.78 9.35 8.71
N LEU A 91 -10.60 9.92 8.88
CA LEU A 91 -10.26 11.23 8.33
C LEU A 91 -9.86 11.06 6.87
N VAL A 92 -10.53 11.75 5.96
CA VAL A 92 -10.23 11.81 4.53
C VAL A 92 -9.72 13.20 4.20
N VAL A 93 -8.56 13.29 3.60
CA VAL A 93 -7.87 14.53 3.22
C VAL A 93 -7.82 14.60 1.70
N ASP A 94 -8.50 15.57 1.12
CA ASP A 94 -8.37 15.92 -0.30
C ASP A 94 -7.34 17.05 -0.44
N ALA A 95 -6.17 16.73 -0.96
CA ALA A 95 -5.06 17.68 -1.06
C ALA A 95 -5.26 18.74 -2.15
N LEU A 96 -6.11 18.50 -3.16
CA LEU A 96 -6.37 19.50 -4.20
C LEU A 96 -7.30 20.61 -3.72
N SER A 97 -8.34 20.25 -2.98
CA SER A 97 -9.29 21.22 -2.41
C SER A 97 -8.95 21.63 -0.99
N MET A 98 -7.93 21.03 -0.37
CA MET A 98 -7.56 21.18 1.04
C MET A 98 -8.74 20.94 1.98
N ARG A 99 -9.56 19.96 1.66
CA ARG A 99 -10.73 19.59 2.46
C ARG A 99 -10.42 18.38 3.34
N PHE A 100 -10.83 18.51 4.60
CA PHE A 100 -10.76 17.47 5.60
C PHE A 100 -12.17 17.02 5.94
N ARG A 101 -12.48 15.76 5.73
CA ARG A 101 -13.78 15.15 6.04
C ARG A 101 -13.60 14.01 7.01
N THR A 102 -14.45 13.92 8.00
CA THR A 102 -14.45 12.81 8.96
C THR A 102 -15.70 11.97 8.75
N LEU A 103 -15.51 10.69 8.54
CA LEU A 103 -16.57 9.68 8.43
C LEU A 103 -16.54 8.84 9.70
N SER A 104 -17.69 8.68 10.36
CA SER A 104 -17.80 7.82 11.56
C SER A 104 -18.17 6.41 11.16
N PHE A 105 -17.61 5.43 11.84
CA PHE A 105 -17.94 4.01 11.72
C PHE A 105 -17.89 3.34 13.09
N THR A 106 -18.57 2.23 13.24
CA THR A 106 -18.70 1.51 14.50
C THR A 106 -18.16 0.10 14.35
N LYS A 107 -17.84 -0.51 15.48
CA LYS A 107 -17.50 -1.92 15.55
C LYS A 107 -18.69 -2.77 15.14
N ASP A 108 -18.44 -3.77 14.33
CA ASP A 108 -19.42 -4.80 13.98
C ASP A 108 -19.38 -5.92 15.02
N GLU A 109 -20.33 -5.90 15.95
CA GLU A 109 -20.43 -6.91 17.01
C GLU A 109 -20.81 -8.31 16.48
N SER A 110 -21.28 -8.42 15.23
CA SER A 110 -21.61 -9.71 14.60
C SER A 110 -20.41 -10.37 13.93
N ARG A 111 -19.32 -9.63 13.72
CA ARG A 111 -18.13 -10.13 13.06
C ARG A 111 -17.35 -11.07 13.98
N GLU A 112 -16.90 -12.19 13.43
CA GLU A 112 -16.00 -13.09 14.14
C GLU A 112 -14.67 -12.39 14.47
N VAL A 113 -14.25 -12.55 15.73
CA VAL A 113 -12.95 -12.03 16.19
C VAL A 113 -11.84 -12.83 15.52
N ILE A 114 -10.84 -12.14 15.02
CA ILE A 114 -9.66 -12.79 14.42
C ILE A 114 -8.78 -13.36 15.56
N THR A 115 -8.62 -14.67 15.56
CA THR A 115 -7.81 -15.38 16.57
C THR A 115 -6.51 -15.95 15.98
N GLU A 116 -6.44 -16.11 14.67
CA GLU A 116 -5.29 -16.65 13.96
C GLU A 116 -5.01 -15.81 12.72
N LEU A 117 -3.74 -15.61 12.42
CA LEU A 117 -3.34 -15.03 11.15
C LEU A 117 -3.61 -16.07 10.08
N LYS A 118 -4.64 -15.86 9.27
CA LYS A 118 -4.73 -16.60 8.02
C LYS A 118 -3.49 -16.22 7.22
N GLN A 119 -2.70 -17.23 6.86
CA GLN A 119 -1.86 -17.09 5.68
C GLN A 119 -2.84 -16.97 4.51
N ASP A 120 -3.38 -15.76 4.30
CA ASP A 120 -3.72 -15.40 2.96
C ASP A 120 -2.44 -15.73 2.22
N THR A 121 -2.48 -16.70 1.37
CA THR A 121 -1.49 -16.86 0.34
C THR A 121 -1.43 -15.49 -0.33
N VAL A 122 -0.58 -14.64 0.24
CA VAL A 122 0.12 -13.69 -0.57
C VAL A 122 0.81 -14.65 -1.52
N GLU A 123 0.14 -14.98 -2.62
CA GLU A 123 0.83 -15.20 -3.85
C GLU A 123 1.62 -13.92 -3.97
N SER A 124 2.75 -13.97 -3.29
CA SER A 124 3.79 -12.99 -3.38
C SER A 124 3.92 -12.67 -4.86
N CYS A 125 4.27 -11.46 -5.18
CA CYS A 125 4.95 -11.14 -6.42
C CYS A 125 6.32 -11.85 -6.51
N SER A 126 6.43 -13.06 -5.96
CA SER A 126 7.34 -14.09 -6.35
C SER A 126 6.72 -14.66 -7.60
N SER A 127 7.32 -14.31 -8.73
CA SER A 127 7.29 -14.98 -10.00
C SER A 127 6.95 -16.48 -9.85
N ASP A 128 5.65 -16.82 -9.72
CA ASP A 128 5.20 -18.18 -9.88
C ASP A 128 5.20 -18.48 -11.37
N SER A 129 6.21 -19.22 -11.69
CA SER A 129 6.52 -19.89 -12.94
C SER A 129 5.47 -20.93 -13.35
N ASP A 130 4.17 -20.62 -13.31
CA ASP A 130 3.10 -21.51 -13.81
C ASP A 130 1.97 -20.78 -14.54
N SER A 131 2.29 -19.64 -15.15
CA SER A 131 1.52 -19.18 -16.29
C SER A 131 2.17 -19.80 -17.56
N PRO A 132 1.39 -20.22 -18.58
CA PRO A 132 1.93 -20.69 -19.84
C PRO A 132 2.51 -19.57 -20.73
N GLY A 133 3.10 -18.57 -20.12
CA GLY A 133 3.90 -17.49 -20.71
C GLY A 133 5.26 -17.51 -20.03
N GLY A 134 6.28 -17.85 -20.78
CA GLY A 134 7.65 -18.21 -20.40
C GLY A 134 8.25 -17.49 -19.20
N VAL A 135 9.10 -18.21 -18.50
CA VAL A 135 9.99 -17.72 -17.44
C VAL A 135 10.64 -16.41 -17.90
N MET A 136 10.30 -15.29 -17.24
CA MET A 136 11.05 -14.04 -17.42
C MET A 136 12.45 -14.27 -16.85
N LEU A 137 13.40 -14.53 -17.73
CA LEU A 137 14.81 -14.65 -17.37
C LEU A 137 15.38 -13.24 -17.20
N GLU A 138 15.72 -12.85 -15.98
CA GLU A 138 16.45 -11.63 -15.73
C GLU A 138 17.92 -11.80 -16.09
N ILE A 139 18.49 -10.77 -16.71
CA ILE A 139 19.91 -10.71 -17.04
C ILE A 139 20.51 -9.42 -16.46
N SER A 140 21.68 -9.52 -15.86
CA SER A 140 22.38 -8.33 -15.38
C SER A 140 22.92 -7.51 -16.58
N PRO A 141 23.05 -6.15 -16.42
CA PRO A 141 23.62 -5.31 -17.47
C PRO A 141 25.01 -5.79 -17.95
N VAL A 142 25.85 -6.26 -17.04
CA VAL A 142 27.19 -6.76 -17.35
C VAL A 142 27.11 -8.04 -18.19
N GLU A 143 26.23 -8.95 -17.84
CA GLU A 143 26.03 -10.20 -18.59
C GLU A 143 25.37 -9.94 -19.94
N PHE A 144 24.45 -8.99 -20.01
CA PHE A 144 23.85 -8.55 -21.28
C PHE A 144 24.93 -8.06 -22.27
N VAL A 145 25.81 -7.17 -21.83
CA VAL A 145 26.89 -6.64 -22.67
C VAL A 145 27.81 -7.76 -23.15
N LYS A 146 28.22 -8.69 -22.27
CA LYS A 146 29.05 -9.84 -22.65
C LYS A 146 28.39 -10.72 -23.73
N ARG A 147 27.11 -11.03 -23.57
CA ARG A 147 26.38 -11.86 -24.54
C ARG A 147 26.19 -11.14 -25.86
N ARG A 148 25.87 -9.87 -25.85
CA ARG A 148 25.77 -9.05 -27.06
C ARG A 148 27.11 -9.03 -27.82
N ASP A 149 28.21 -8.76 -27.12
CA ASP A 149 29.55 -8.68 -27.73
C ASP A 149 30.05 -10.06 -28.24
N SER A 150 29.45 -11.17 -27.75
CA SER A 150 29.68 -12.53 -28.25
C SER A 150 28.78 -12.91 -29.44
N GLY A 151 27.99 -11.98 -29.98
CA GLY A 151 27.13 -12.22 -31.13
C GLY A 151 25.74 -12.76 -30.79
N TRP A 152 25.24 -12.55 -29.58
CA TRP A 152 23.87 -12.92 -29.22
C TRP A 152 22.86 -12.09 -30.00
N ASP A 153 22.07 -12.78 -30.85
CA ASP A 153 20.98 -12.16 -31.60
C ASP A 153 19.78 -11.94 -30.66
N VAL A 154 19.54 -10.69 -30.30
CA VAL A 154 18.48 -10.29 -29.36
C VAL A 154 17.76 -9.06 -29.85
N PHE A 155 16.43 -9.07 -29.76
CA PHE A 155 15.62 -7.88 -29.94
C PHE A 155 15.52 -7.12 -28.64
N LEU A 156 16.04 -5.88 -28.61
CA LEU A 156 15.97 -5.01 -27.44
C LEU A 156 14.75 -4.09 -27.57
N LEU A 157 13.74 -4.31 -26.71
CA LEU A 157 12.57 -3.45 -26.61
C LEU A 157 12.75 -2.49 -25.43
N ASP A 158 12.90 -1.20 -25.70
CA ASP A 158 12.88 -0.17 -24.67
C ASP A 158 11.43 0.15 -24.31
N VAL A 159 11.05 -0.10 -23.06
CA VAL A 159 9.70 0.13 -22.50
C VAL A 159 9.63 1.41 -21.66
N ARG A 160 10.68 2.22 -21.65
CA ARG A 160 10.73 3.50 -20.95
C ARG A 160 9.92 4.57 -21.70
N ARG A 161 9.62 5.67 -21.01
CA ARG A 161 8.99 6.83 -21.63
C ARG A 161 10.00 7.60 -22.50
N SER A 162 9.51 8.35 -23.49
CA SER A 162 10.35 9.13 -24.39
C SER A 162 11.27 10.12 -23.67
N GLU A 163 10.83 10.66 -22.52
CA GLU A 163 11.62 11.59 -21.71
C GLU A 163 12.78 10.87 -20.99
N GLU A 164 12.58 9.62 -20.61
CA GLU A 164 13.61 8.79 -19.96
C GLU A 164 14.61 8.26 -20.99
N GLU A 165 14.13 7.93 -22.19
CA GLU A 165 14.97 7.51 -23.31
C GLU A 165 15.89 8.64 -23.77
N ALA A 166 15.41 9.90 -23.75
CA ALA A 166 16.19 11.08 -24.11
C ALA A 166 17.38 11.36 -23.17
N ILE A 167 17.35 10.83 -21.93
CA ILE A 167 18.42 11.00 -20.93
C ILE A 167 19.57 10.01 -21.19
N ALA A 168 19.25 8.77 -21.55
CA ALA A 168 20.23 7.72 -21.81
C ALA A 168 19.66 6.70 -22.80
N THR A 169 20.25 6.59 -23.97
CA THR A 169 19.93 5.58 -24.99
C THR A 169 20.94 4.44 -24.96
N LEU A 170 20.45 3.21 -25.09
CA LEU A 170 21.34 2.09 -25.36
C LEU A 170 21.70 2.10 -26.84
N PRO A 171 22.97 2.02 -27.20
CA PRO A 171 23.37 1.90 -28.59
C PRO A 171 22.78 0.58 -29.15
N GLY A 172 21.94 0.70 -30.17
CA GLY A 172 21.36 -0.40 -30.92
C GLY A 172 22.38 -1.15 -31.77
#